data_272f0b91d3072f0eee8fd7bd98c760c1
#
_entry.id   272f0b91d3072f0eee8fd7bd98c760c1
#
_cell.length_a   1.000
_cell.length_b   1.000
_cell.length_c   1.000
_cell.angle_alpha   90.00
_cell.angle_beta   90.00
_cell.angle_gamma   90.00
#
_symmetry.space_group_name_H-M   'P 1'
#
loop_
_entity.id
_entity.type
_entity.pdbx_description
1 polymer ?
#
loop_
_entity_poly.entity_id
_entity_poly.type
_entity_poly.pdbx_seq_one_letter_code
_entity_poly.pdbx_strand_id
1 'polypeptide(L)'
;MNRSRALSLPENKDCFHVHTFRCGHAENVSDEEYIKKAIELGAGTIWFSDHAPFPGDPFGNRMKYEQLDEYLSTLATLKTQYKGQVCIMVGLEIEYFPSFDKSGYYKELRNDKRLDFLLLGQHMAEDVENGNYSFSWDKERLYAYEYQALGDAIIQGMETGYFDFVAHPDRIYRRKKVWDDDMEKMAMSIIQTAIKHQIPLEKNLSSMRQKNHYRPEFWKIAEMMDVEVINGLDAHWIADMELLTK
;
A
#
# COMPACT_ATOMS: atom_id res chain seq x y z
N MET A 1 11.94 9.89 14.39
CA MET A 1 12.00 8.60 15.15
C MET A 1 13.00 7.70 14.47
N ASN A 2 13.93 7.08 15.19
CA ASN A 2 14.91 6.18 14.57
C ASN A 2 14.19 4.96 13.98
N ARG A 3 14.36 4.70 12.69
CA ARG A 3 14.07 3.39 12.08
C ARG A 3 14.99 2.35 12.76
N SER A 4 14.51 1.73 13.83
CA SER A 4 15.33 0.77 14.61
C SER A 4 15.34 -0.65 14.05
N ARG A 5 14.68 -0.88 12.89
CA ARG A 5 14.80 -2.11 12.10
C ARG A 5 15.25 -1.72 10.70
N ALA A 6 16.42 -2.18 10.30
CA ALA A 6 16.78 -2.23 8.89
C ALA A 6 15.88 -3.31 8.26
N LEU A 7 14.74 -2.90 7.71
CA LEU A 7 13.88 -3.77 6.91
C LEU A 7 14.62 -4.00 5.59
N SER A 8 14.87 -5.26 5.24
CA SER A 8 15.38 -5.59 3.90
C SER A 8 14.31 -5.26 2.87
N LEU A 9 14.71 -4.72 1.73
CA LEU A 9 13.77 -4.45 0.64
C LEU A 9 13.27 -5.74 0.00
N PRO A 10 12.03 -5.76 -0.52
CA PRO A 10 11.54 -6.86 -1.34
C PRO A 10 12.43 -7.05 -2.56
N GLU A 11 12.80 -8.28 -2.84
CA GLU A 11 13.52 -8.66 -4.08
C GLU A 11 12.51 -8.91 -5.22
N ASN A 12 12.98 -8.85 -6.46
CA ASN A 12 12.12 -9.07 -7.64
C ASN A 12 11.41 -10.43 -7.68
N LYS A 13 11.92 -11.40 -6.95
CA LYS A 13 11.31 -12.75 -6.82
C LYS A 13 10.41 -12.90 -5.59
N ASP A 14 10.25 -11.86 -4.78
CA ASP A 14 9.40 -11.89 -3.60
C ASP A 14 7.95 -11.57 -3.98
N CYS A 15 7.00 -12.19 -3.30
CA CYS A 15 5.58 -11.88 -3.45
C CYS A 15 5.25 -10.67 -2.55
N PHE A 16 5.57 -9.45 -3.01
CA PHE A 16 5.28 -8.22 -2.29
C PHE A 16 3.89 -7.69 -2.61
N HIS A 17 3.17 -7.19 -1.61
CA HIS A 17 1.83 -6.63 -1.67
C HIS A 17 0.76 -7.68 -1.98
N VAL A 18 0.41 -8.48 -0.96
CA VAL A 18 -0.57 -9.56 -1.05
C VAL A 18 -1.71 -9.31 -0.06
N HIS A 19 -2.94 -9.33 -0.56
CA HIS A 19 -4.17 -9.19 0.22
C HIS A 19 -4.72 -10.53 0.67
N THR A 20 -5.66 -10.48 1.62
CA THR A 20 -6.36 -11.65 2.15
C THR A 20 -7.87 -11.49 1.98
N PHE A 21 -8.63 -12.55 2.17
CA PHE A 21 -10.10 -12.54 2.08
C PHE A 21 -10.76 -11.50 3.01
N ARG A 22 -10.06 -11.02 4.04
CA ARG A 22 -10.59 -10.10 5.05
C ARG A 22 -10.91 -8.72 4.49
N CYS A 23 -10.25 -8.29 3.42
CA CYS A 23 -10.61 -7.03 2.75
C CYS A 23 -11.99 -7.08 2.05
N GLY A 24 -12.60 -8.26 1.93
CA GLY A 24 -13.95 -8.46 1.41
C GLY A 24 -14.07 -8.43 -0.11
N HIS A 25 -12.96 -8.26 -0.84
CA HIS A 25 -12.92 -8.27 -2.30
C HIS A 25 -11.76 -9.08 -2.88
N ALA A 26 -10.93 -9.69 -2.04
CA ALA A 26 -9.98 -10.70 -2.45
C ALA A 26 -10.62 -12.09 -2.50
N GLU A 27 -9.92 -13.03 -3.10
CA GLU A 27 -10.35 -14.43 -3.20
C GLU A 27 -10.60 -15.01 -1.81
N ASN A 28 -11.74 -15.71 -1.66
CA ASN A 28 -12.13 -16.31 -0.38
C ASN A 28 -11.40 -17.64 -0.16
N VAL A 29 -10.10 -17.56 0.06
CA VAL A 29 -9.23 -18.68 0.39
C VAL A 29 -8.42 -18.37 1.64
N SER A 30 -7.84 -19.38 2.27
CA SER A 30 -7.01 -19.17 3.46
C SER A 30 -5.69 -18.47 3.12
N ASP A 31 -5.12 -17.76 4.08
CA ASP A 31 -3.79 -17.13 3.95
C ASP A 31 -2.72 -18.17 3.59
N GLU A 32 -2.90 -19.40 4.05
CA GLU A 32 -2.00 -20.52 3.77
C GLU A 32 -1.92 -20.88 2.28
N GLU A 33 -3.01 -20.72 1.51
CA GLU A 33 -2.99 -20.99 0.06
C GLU A 33 -2.10 -20.00 -0.69
N TYR A 34 -2.07 -18.73 -0.29
CA TYR A 34 -1.13 -17.74 -0.82
C TYR A 34 0.33 -18.11 -0.49
N ILE A 35 0.58 -18.64 0.72
CA ILE A 35 1.92 -19.09 1.13
C ILE A 35 2.37 -20.28 0.29
N LYS A 36 1.49 -21.27 0.09
CA LYS A 36 1.78 -22.43 -0.77
C LYS A 36 2.09 -22.01 -2.20
N LYS A 37 1.32 -21.04 -2.72
CA LYS A 37 1.57 -20.48 -4.07
C LYS A 37 2.91 -19.75 -4.15
N ALA A 38 3.28 -18.97 -3.13
CA ALA A 38 4.58 -18.31 -3.07
C ALA A 38 5.74 -19.33 -3.12
N ILE A 39 5.62 -20.42 -2.37
CA ILE A 39 6.59 -21.54 -2.38
C ILE A 39 6.65 -22.19 -3.78
N GLU A 40 5.50 -22.49 -4.40
CA GLU A 40 5.40 -23.04 -5.76
C GLU A 40 6.14 -22.16 -6.79
N LEU A 41 6.00 -20.84 -6.66
CA LEU A 41 6.66 -19.86 -7.52
C LEU A 41 8.14 -19.66 -7.21
N GLY A 42 8.66 -20.29 -6.15
CA GLY A 42 10.05 -20.16 -5.71
C GLY A 42 10.36 -18.82 -5.05
N ALA A 43 9.35 -18.12 -4.52
CA ALA A 43 9.55 -16.86 -3.80
C ALA A 43 10.35 -17.09 -2.51
N GLY A 44 11.29 -16.19 -2.22
CA GLY A 44 12.04 -16.17 -0.96
C GLY A 44 11.20 -15.64 0.19
N THR A 45 10.37 -14.64 -0.11
CA THR A 45 9.53 -13.95 0.87
C THR A 45 8.13 -13.69 0.31
N ILE A 46 7.11 -13.83 1.15
CA ILE A 46 5.76 -13.32 0.92
C ILE A 46 5.46 -12.19 1.90
N TRP A 47 4.91 -11.06 1.39
CA TRP A 47 4.62 -9.85 2.15
C TRP A 47 3.11 -9.61 2.15
N PHE A 48 2.45 -10.01 3.23
CA PHE A 48 1.03 -9.72 3.43
C PHE A 48 0.83 -8.26 3.82
N SER A 49 -0.06 -7.58 3.13
CA SER A 49 -0.40 -6.17 3.35
C SER A 49 -1.89 -5.93 3.11
N ASP A 50 -2.74 -6.68 3.81
CA ASP A 50 -4.19 -6.52 3.65
C ASP A 50 -4.64 -5.09 4.01
N HIS A 51 -5.76 -4.66 3.44
CA HIS A 51 -6.31 -3.33 3.70
C HIS A 51 -6.60 -3.13 5.18
N ALA A 52 -5.90 -2.18 5.79
CA ALA A 52 -6.00 -1.91 7.21
C ALA A 52 -7.42 -1.54 7.63
N PRO A 53 -7.90 -2.06 8.77
CA PRO A 53 -9.13 -1.58 9.36
C PRO A 53 -8.91 -0.22 10.01
N PHE A 54 -9.98 0.55 10.17
CA PHE A 54 -9.94 1.78 10.97
C PHE A 54 -10.92 1.67 12.14
N PRO A 55 -10.62 2.30 13.30
CA PRO A 55 -11.52 2.31 14.44
C PRO A 55 -12.93 2.77 14.06
N GLY A 56 -13.93 1.97 14.43
CA GLY A 56 -15.34 2.24 14.10
C GLY A 56 -15.78 1.84 12.70
N ASP A 57 -14.92 1.18 11.92
CA ASP A 57 -15.22 0.68 10.57
C ASP A 57 -15.89 1.69 9.63
N PRO A 58 -15.35 2.92 9.47
CA PRO A 58 -16.01 3.96 8.68
C PRO A 58 -15.97 3.70 7.16
N PHE A 59 -15.17 2.72 6.72
CA PHE A 59 -14.92 2.44 5.31
C PHE A 59 -15.25 0.99 4.95
N GLY A 60 -15.73 0.78 3.72
CA GLY A 60 -15.88 -0.54 3.11
C GLY A 60 -14.61 -1.07 2.43
N ASN A 61 -14.70 -2.27 1.88
CA ASN A 61 -13.63 -2.93 1.10
C ASN A 61 -12.30 -3.01 1.86
N ARG A 62 -12.36 -3.38 3.13
CA ARG A 62 -11.21 -3.60 4.00
C ARG A 62 -11.56 -4.51 5.16
N MET A 63 -10.52 -5.00 5.82
CA MET A 63 -10.65 -5.75 7.07
C MET A 63 -11.52 -4.98 8.08
N LYS A 64 -12.34 -5.67 8.86
CA LYS A 64 -13.03 -5.09 10.01
C LYS A 64 -12.07 -4.89 11.17
N TYR A 65 -12.31 -3.86 11.99
CA TYR A 65 -11.42 -3.54 13.10
C TYR A 65 -11.26 -4.72 14.08
N GLU A 66 -12.33 -5.45 14.33
CA GLU A 66 -12.33 -6.65 15.17
C GLU A 66 -11.52 -7.84 14.59
N GLN A 67 -11.25 -7.86 13.27
CA GLN A 67 -10.49 -8.93 12.62
C GLN A 67 -8.98 -8.72 12.68
N LEU A 68 -8.51 -7.53 13.07
CA LEU A 68 -7.08 -7.21 13.06
C LEU A 68 -6.26 -8.18 13.93
N ASP A 69 -6.77 -8.49 15.14
CA ASP A 69 -6.06 -9.40 16.04
C ASP A 69 -6.02 -10.84 15.50
N GLU A 70 -7.10 -11.30 14.89
CA GLU A 70 -7.16 -12.61 14.23
C GLU A 70 -6.21 -12.67 13.04
N TYR A 71 -6.17 -11.64 12.17
CA TYR A 71 -5.21 -11.53 11.05
C TYR A 71 -3.77 -11.67 11.53
N LEU A 72 -3.38 -10.87 12.50
CA LEU A 72 -2.01 -10.87 13.04
C LEU A 72 -1.65 -12.20 13.71
N SER A 73 -2.57 -12.81 14.44
CA SER A 73 -2.36 -14.09 15.13
C SER A 73 -2.25 -15.26 14.16
N THR A 74 -3.07 -15.27 13.12
CA THR A 74 -3.03 -16.28 12.05
C THR A 74 -1.71 -16.24 11.32
N LEU A 75 -1.27 -15.06 10.87
CA LEU A 75 0.00 -14.93 10.15
C LEU A 75 1.20 -15.21 11.05
N ALA A 76 1.17 -14.89 12.35
CA ALA A 76 2.22 -15.27 13.29
C ALA A 76 2.34 -16.79 13.44
N THR A 77 1.22 -17.51 13.45
CA THR A 77 1.18 -18.97 13.47
C THR A 77 1.77 -19.55 12.19
N LEU A 78 1.34 -19.06 11.03
CA LEU A 78 1.84 -19.48 9.72
C LEU A 78 3.34 -19.16 9.55
N LYS A 79 3.80 -18.01 10.04
CA LYS A 79 5.23 -17.65 10.06
C LYS A 79 6.08 -18.67 10.82
N THR A 80 5.53 -19.24 11.87
CA THR A 80 6.20 -20.31 12.62
C THR A 80 6.15 -21.65 11.87
N GLN A 81 4.99 -22.01 11.31
CA GLN A 81 4.76 -23.25 10.60
C GLN A 81 5.63 -23.39 9.34
N TYR A 82 5.79 -22.30 8.57
CA TYR A 82 6.53 -22.29 7.31
C TYR A 82 7.98 -21.82 7.45
N LYS A 83 8.49 -21.72 8.69
CA LYS A 83 9.88 -21.35 8.95
C LYS A 83 10.85 -22.26 8.20
N GLY A 84 11.75 -21.65 7.42
CA GLY A 84 12.76 -22.37 6.63
C GLY A 84 12.28 -22.80 5.23
N GLN A 85 11.00 -22.59 4.90
CA GLN A 85 10.46 -22.81 3.55
C GLN A 85 10.28 -21.49 2.80
N VAL A 86 9.71 -20.50 3.44
CA VAL A 86 9.52 -19.13 2.93
C VAL A 86 9.54 -18.17 4.10
N CYS A 87 10.05 -16.95 3.88
CA CYS A 87 9.93 -15.88 4.86
C CYS A 87 8.54 -15.23 4.73
N ILE A 88 7.87 -14.99 5.86
CA ILE A 88 6.57 -14.33 5.88
C ILE A 88 6.73 -12.98 6.57
N MET A 89 6.42 -11.90 5.84
CA MET A 89 6.38 -10.54 6.36
C MET A 89 4.92 -10.13 6.54
N VAL A 90 4.61 -9.53 7.66
CA VAL A 90 3.25 -9.14 8.06
C VAL A 90 3.15 -7.63 8.14
N GLY A 91 2.31 -7.05 7.31
CA GLY A 91 2.07 -5.61 7.26
C GLY A 91 0.61 -5.29 6.98
N LEU A 92 0.36 -4.03 6.71
CA LEU A 92 -0.95 -3.50 6.33
C LEU A 92 -0.76 -2.47 5.23
N GLU A 93 -1.62 -2.51 4.20
CA GLU A 93 -1.80 -1.39 3.29
C GLU A 93 -2.83 -0.43 3.91
N ILE A 94 -2.44 0.83 4.10
CA ILE A 94 -3.24 1.78 4.85
C ILE A 94 -3.12 3.19 4.29
N GLU A 95 -4.26 3.90 4.22
CA GLU A 95 -4.30 5.32 3.89
C GLU A 95 -3.81 6.18 5.05
N TYR A 96 -3.29 7.35 4.74
CA TYR A 96 -3.01 8.37 5.74
C TYR A 96 -4.17 9.39 5.82
N PHE A 97 -4.68 9.56 7.04
CA PHE A 97 -5.71 10.55 7.37
C PHE A 97 -5.30 11.35 8.60
N PRO A 98 -5.21 12.69 8.52
CA PRO A 98 -4.86 13.54 9.65
C PRO A 98 -5.72 13.34 10.90
N SER A 99 -7.00 12.99 10.76
CA SER A 99 -7.89 12.74 11.91
C SER A 99 -7.46 11.50 12.72
N PHE A 100 -7.08 10.42 12.03
CA PHE A 100 -6.60 9.20 12.67
C PHE A 100 -5.18 9.35 13.22
N ASP A 101 -4.36 10.22 12.62
CA ASP A 101 -3.04 10.55 13.19
C ASP A 101 -3.19 11.31 14.51
N LYS A 102 -4.08 12.30 14.58
CA LYS A 102 -4.40 13.00 15.83
C LYS A 102 -4.91 12.08 16.92
N SER A 103 -5.61 11.00 16.57
CA SER A 103 -6.07 10.00 17.55
C SER A 103 -4.95 9.08 18.05
N GLY A 104 -3.80 9.06 17.39
CA GLY A 104 -2.67 8.19 17.73
C GLY A 104 -2.69 6.81 17.06
N TYR A 105 -3.65 6.55 16.17
CA TYR A 105 -3.88 5.25 15.56
C TYR A 105 -2.64 4.69 14.83
N TYR A 106 -1.98 5.48 13.99
CA TYR A 106 -0.77 5.01 13.28
C TYR A 106 0.39 4.72 14.22
N LYS A 107 0.50 5.48 15.32
CA LYS A 107 1.49 5.23 16.34
C LYS A 107 1.24 3.91 17.08
N GLU A 108 -0.03 3.55 17.32
CA GLU A 108 -0.41 2.27 17.89
C GLU A 108 -0.03 1.12 16.96
N LEU A 109 -0.42 1.19 15.68
CA LEU A 109 -0.02 0.20 14.67
C LEU A 109 1.51 0.07 14.56
N ARG A 110 2.23 1.19 14.53
CA ARG A 110 3.70 1.17 14.43
C ARG A 110 4.40 0.55 15.63
N ASN A 111 3.75 0.56 16.80
CA ASN A 111 4.24 -0.05 18.02
C ASN A 111 3.83 -1.51 18.18
N ASP A 112 2.92 -2.03 17.37
CA ASP A 112 2.55 -3.45 17.40
C ASP A 112 3.71 -4.28 16.81
N LYS A 113 4.32 -5.09 17.66
CA LYS A 113 5.49 -5.91 17.28
C LYS A 113 5.16 -7.07 16.36
N ARG A 114 3.89 -7.35 16.14
CA ARG A 114 3.41 -8.37 15.19
C ARG A 114 3.42 -7.86 13.75
N LEU A 115 3.45 -6.53 13.57
CA LEU A 115 3.61 -5.89 12.27
C LEU A 115 5.09 -5.70 11.95
N ASP A 116 5.52 -6.19 10.79
CA ASP A 116 6.87 -6.01 10.28
C ASP A 116 7.00 -4.67 9.52
N PHE A 117 5.93 -4.21 8.82
CA PHE A 117 5.93 -2.99 8.01
C PHE A 117 4.54 -2.35 7.88
N LEU A 118 4.51 -1.09 7.44
CA LEU A 118 3.30 -0.38 6.98
C LEU A 118 3.53 0.14 5.55
N LEU A 119 2.58 -0.15 4.66
CA LEU A 119 2.55 0.24 3.26
C LEU A 119 1.51 1.36 3.08
N LEU A 120 1.96 2.55 2.68
CA LEU A 120 1.07 3.69 2.44
C LEU A 120 0.37 3.55 1.08
N GLY A 121 -0.90 3.16 1.08
CA GLY A 121 -1.73 3.05 -0.11
C GLY A 121 -2.89 4.04 -0.06
N GLN A 122 -2.81 5.16 -0.80
CA GLN A 122 -3.80 6.22 -0.71
C GLN A 122 -4.92 6.07 -1.74
N HIS A 123 -6.08 5.56 -1.32
CA HIS A 123 -7.23 5.31 -2.20
C HIS A 123 -8.30 6.40 -2.14
N MET A 124 -8.39 7.11 -1.01
CA MET A 124 -9.32 8.21 -0.77
C MET A 124 -8.63 9.31 0.04
N ALA A 125 -9.08 10.55 -0.11
CA ALA A 125 -8.58 11.69 0.65
C ALA A 125 -9.57 12.07 1.75
N GLU A 126 -9.05 12.56 2.89
CA GLU A 126 -9.84 13.19 3.93
C GLU A 126 -10.03 14.67 3.62
N ASP A 127 -11.27 15.14 3.73
CA ASP A 127 -11.62 16.54 3.76
C ASP A 127 -11.80 16.97 5.22
N VAL A 128 -10.68 17.37 5.83
CA VAL A 128 -10.61 17.67 7.27
C VAL A 128 -11.57 18.79 7.67
N GLU A 129 -11.78 19.77 6.80
CA GLU A 129 -12.65 20.93 7.10
C GLU A 129 -14.12 20.53 7.18
N ASN A 130 -14.55 19.62 6.30
CA ASN A 130 -15.93 19.18 6.20
C ASN A 130 -16.21 17.85 6.91
N GLY A 131 -15.19 17.20 7.44
CA GLY A 131 -15.32 15.92 8.15
C GLY A 131 -15.80 14.76 7.27
N ASN A 132 -15.46 14.79 5.96
CA ASN A 132 -15.86 13.77 5.02
C ASN A 132 -14.66 13.29 4.18
N TYR A 133 -14.90 12.35 3.25
CA TYR A 133 -13.86 11.73 2.44
C TYR A 133 -14.19 11.84 0.95
N SER A 134 -13.18 11.74 0.09
CA SER A 134 -13.32 11.97 -1.35
C SER A 134 -14.33 11.05 -2.04
N PHE A 135 -14.64 9.88 -1.50
CA PHE A 135 -15.70 9.03 -2.06
C PHE A 135 -17.11 9.64 -1.96
N SER A 136 -17.32 10.64 -1.07
CA SER A 136 -18.57 11.39 -0.94
C SER A 136 -18.62 12.67 -1.78
N TRP A 137 -17.52 13.02 -2.45
CA TRP A 137 -17.46 14.22 -3.29
C TRP A 137 -18.28 14.03 -4.57
N ASP A 138 -18.83 15.12 -5.07
CA ASP A 138 -19.47 15.10 -6.38
C ASP A 138 -18.45 14.81 -7.50
N LYS A 139 -18.99 14.45 -8.66
CA LYS A 139 -18.17 14.04 -9.80
C LYS A 139 -17.23 15.13 -10.29
N GLU A 140 -17.65 16.38 -10.28
CA GLU A 140 -16.85 17.51 -10.74
C GLU A 140 -15.62 17.70 -9.85
N ARG A 141 -15.83 17.73 -8.54
CA ARG A 141 -14.77 17.84 -7.53
C ARG A 141 -13.81 16.65 -7.61
N LEU A 142 -14.31 15.40 -7.74
CA LEU A 142 -13.48 14.21 -7.90
C LEU A 142 -12.54 14.31 -9.10
N TYR A 143 -13.06 14.72 -10.27
CA TYR A 143 -12.22 14.80 -11.47
C TYR A 143 -11.24 15.96 -11.45
N ALA A 144 -11.57 17.06 -10.78
CA ALA A 144 -10.72 18.25 -10.69
C ALA A 144 -9.59 18.08 -9.66
N TYR A 145 -9.92 17.65 -8.44
CA TYR A 145 -9.07 17.85 -7.26
C TYR A 145 -8.63 16.58 -6.53
N GLU A 146 -9.24 15.40 -6.80
CA GLU A 146 -8.93 14.20 -6.01
C GLU A 146 -7.43 13.85 -6.06
N TYR A 147 -6.78 13.94 -7.22
CA TYR A 147 -5.36 13.59 -7.35
C TYR A 147 -4.44 14.47 -6.49
N GLN A 148 -4.78 15.76 -6.34
CA GLN A 148 -4.03 16.68 -5.48
C GLN A 148 -4.18 16.28 -4.01
N ALA A 149 -5.42 16.07 -3.56
CA ALA A 149 -5.70 15.68 -2.18
C ALA A 149 -5.07 14.33 -1.81
N LEU A 150 -5.08 13.37 -2.75
CA LEU A 150 -4.38 12.09 -2.58
C LEU A 150 -2.86 12.27 -2.53
N GLY A 151 -2.30 13.09 -3.41
CA GLY A 151 -0.87 13.39 -3.43
C GLY A 151 -0.40 14.08 -2.16
N ASP A 152 -1.15 15.07 -1.68
CA ASP A 152 -0.86 15.76 -0.41
C ASP A 152 -0.91 14.80 0.79
N ALA A 153 -1.87 13.86 0.80
CA ALA A 153 -1.96 12.84 1.84
C ALA A 153 -0.78 11.85 1.80
N ILE A 154 -0.32 11.46 0.61
CA ILE A 154 0.89 10.63 0.45
C ILE A 154 2.11 11.37 1.00
N ILE A 155 2.30 12.64 0.65
CA ILE A 155 3.41 13.46 1.12
C ILE A 155 3.38 13.57 2.65
N GLN A 156 2.24 13.96 3.22
CA GLN A 156 2.06 14.06 4.67
C GLN A 156 2.33 12.72 5.36
N GLY A 157 1.78 11.62 4.82
CA GLY A 157 2.03 10.29 5.36
C GLY A 157 3.51 9.92 5.41
N MET A 158 4.25 10.17 4.33
CA MET A 158 5.70 9.93 4.30
C MET A 158 6.46 10.77 5.34
N GLU A 159 6.04 12.02 5.55
CA GLU A 159 6.68 12.93 6.51
C GLU A 159 6.50 12.52 7.98
N THR A 160 5.46 11.72 8.29
CA THR A 160 5.24 11.18 9.66
C THR A 160 6.30 10.18 10.09
N GLY A 161 6.92 9.47 9.14
CA GLY A 161 7.86 8.38 9.41
C GLY A 161 7.19 7.09 9.90
N TYR A 162 5.86 6.95 9.77
CA TYR A 162 5.17 5.70 10.11
C TYR A 162 5.30 4.62 9.04
N PHE A 163 5.47 5.01 7.78
CA PHE A 163 5.38 4.10 6.63
C PHE A 163 6.77 3.69 6.12
N ASP A 164 6.87 2.45 5.68
CA ASP A 164 8.10 1.88 5.15
C ASP A 164 8.16 1.92 3.62
N PHE A 165 6.99 1.90 2.95
CA PHE A 165 6.83 1.91 1.50
C PHE A 165 5.61 2.74 1.09
N VAL A 166 5.56 3.18 -0.18
CA VAL A 166 4.37 3.80 -0.79
C VAL A 166 3.86 2.90 -1.91
N ALA A 167 2.61 2.44 -1.80
CA ALA A 167 1.93 1.64 -2.81
C ALA A 167 1.47 2.52 -3.98
N HIS A 168 1.65 2.01 -5.20
CA HIS A 168 1.07 2.55 -6.45
C HIS A 168 0.84 4.08 -6.46
N PRO A 169 1.86 4.93 -6.22
CA PRO A 169 1.69 6.38 -6.08
C PRO A 169 1.13 7.05 -7.34
N ASP A 170 1.28 6.43 -8.50
CA ASP A 170 0.75 6.90 -9.77
C ASP A 170 -0.76 6.64 -9.94
N ARG A 171 -1.38 5.79 -9.10
CA ARG A 171 -2.82 5.50 -9.12
C ARG A 171 -3.67 6.73 -8.75
N ILE A 172 -3.12 7.74 -8.10
CA ILE A 172 -3.82 9.00 -7.79
C ILE A 172 -4.36 9.68 -9.05
N TYR A 173 -3.69 9.51 -10.19
CA TYR A 173 -4.08 10.10 -11.46
C TYR A 173 -5.14 9.30 -12.23
N ARG A 174 -5.73 8.24 -11.65
CA ARG A 174 -6.66 7.31 -12.33
C ARG A 174 -7.85 7.98 -13.02
N ARG A 175 -8.27 9.16 -12.54
CA ARG A 175 -9.41 9.91 -13.11
C ARG A 175 -9.00 10.95 -14.16
N LYS A 176 -7.71 11.20 -14.33
CA LYS A 176 -7.21 12.19 -15.30
C LYS A 176 -7.00 11.53 -16.66
N LYS A 177 -7.42 12.21 -17.74
CA LYS A 177 -7.28 11.69 -19.09
C LYS A 177 -5.99 12.12 -19.77
N VAL A 178 -5.54 13.34 -19.47
CA VAL A 178 -4.36 13.97 -20.06
C VAL A 178 -3.43 14.35 -18.94
N TRP A 179 -2.15 14.10 -19.15
CA TRP A 179 -1.08 14.55 -18.25
C TRP A 179 -0.84 16.04 -18.46
N ASP A 180 -0.69 16.80 -17.39
CA ASP A 180 -0.44 18.24 -17.41
C ASP A 180 0.68 18.64 -16.43
N ASP A 181 1.10 19.92 -16.49
CA ASP A 181 2.18 20.48 -15.68
C ASP A 181 1.92 20.39 -14.17
N ASP A 182 0.66 20.45 -13.73
CA ASP A 182 0.32 20.39 -12.30
C ASP A 182 0.39 18.94 -11.80
N MET A 183 0.05 17.96 -12.63
CA MET A 183 0.27 16.55 -12.34
C MET A 183 1.77 16.23 -12.27
N GLU A 184 2.57 16.81 -13.16
CA GLU A 184 4.02 16.66 -13.15
C GLU A 184 4.64 17.22 -11.88
N LYS A 185 4.26 18.44 -11.46
CA LYS A 185 4.70 19.04 -10.20
C LYS A 185 4.34 18.16 -8.98
N MET A 186 3.12 17.63 -8.94
CA MET A 186 2.69 16.72 -7.86
C MET A 186 3.53 15.44 -7.86
N ALA A 187 3.77 14.84 -9.02
CA ALA A 187 4.63 13.66 -9.15
C ALA A 187 6.06 13.94 -8.64
N MET A 188 6.64 15.06 -9.06
CA MET A 188 7.96 15.49 -8.56
C MET A 188 7.98 15.68 -7.05
N SER A 189 6.93 16.27 -6.47
CA SER A 189 6.82 16.49 -5.02
C SER A 189 6.76 15.17 -4.24
N ILE A 190 5.96 14.20 -4.71
CA ILE A 190 5.89 12.86 -4.12
C ILE A 190 7.26 12.18 -4.19
N ILE A 191 7.91 12.18 -5.36
CA ILE A 191 9.19 11.53 -5.58
C ILE A 191 10.29 12.18 -4.74
N GLN A 192 10.36 13.53 -4.69
CA GLN A 192 11.31 14.25 -3.84
C GLN A 192 11.14 13.91 -2.37
N THR A 193 9.89 13.82 -1.90
CA THR A 193 9.60 13.45 -0.51
C THR A 193 10.03 12.00 -0.24
N ALA A 194 9.78 11.09 -1.16
CA ALA A 194 10.22 9.70 -1.06
C ALA A 194 11.75 9.58 -0.95
N ILE A 195 12.49 10.31 -1.80
CA ILE A 195 13.96 10.38 -1.76
C ILE A 195 14.43 10.95 -0.41
N LYS A 196 13.88 12.09 0.00
CA LYS A 196 14.22 12.76 1.28
C LYS A 196 14.05 11.86 2.48
N HIS A 197 12.98 11.08 2.50
CA HIS A 197 12.64 10.19 3.61
C HIS A 197 13.13 8.74 3.40
N GLN A 198 13.79 8.45 2.27
CA GLN A 198 14.30 7.12 1.91
C GLN A 198 13.19 6.06 1.96
N ILE A 199 12.05 6.37 1.37
CA ILE A 199 10.89 5.48 1.28
C ILE A 199 10.76 5.00 -0.16
N PRO A 200 10.89 3.68 -0.42
CA PRO A 200 10.72 3.13 -1.76
C PRO A 200 9.30 3.30 -2.28
N LEU A 201 9.19 3.54 -3.59
CA LEU A 201 7.91 3.61 -4.30
C LEU A 201 7.60 2.29 -4.97
N GLU A 202 6.37 1.80 -4.81
CA GLU A 202 5.94 0.56 -5.44
C GLU A 202 5.45 0.81 -6.87
N LYS A 203 6.12 0.18 -7.83
CA LYS A 203 5.63 0.00 -9.19
C LYS A 203 4.72 -1.22 -9.22
N ASN A 204 3.42 -0.97 -9.30
CA ASN A 204 2.40 -1.98 -9.10
C ASN A 204 2.09 -2.74 -10.39
N LEU A 205 2.37 -4.04 -10.41
CA LEU A 205 2.23 -4.89 -11.59
C LEU A 205 0.76 -5.13 -11.97
N SER A 206 -0.14 -5.21 -10.98
CA SER A 206 -1.58 -5.31 -11.23
C SER A 206 -2.13 -4.04 -11.88
N SER A 207 -1.70 -2.87 -11.43
CA SER A 207 -2.05 -1.57 -12.02
C SER A 207 -1.63 -1.45 -13.49
N MET A 208 -0.50 -2.02 -13.88
CA MET A 208 -0.03 -2.00 -15.26
C MET A 208 -0.99 -2.72 -16.24
N ARG A 209 -1.82 -3.62 -15.73
CA ARG A 209 -2.84 -4.35 -16.51
C ARG A 209 -4.14 -3.56 -16.65
N GLN A 210 -4.31 -2.48 -15.87
CA GLN A 210 -5.52 -1.66 -15.83
C GLN A 210 -5.26 -0.29 -16.46
N LYS A 211 -5.90 -0.01 -17.58
CA LYS A 211 -5.66 1.15 -18.45
C LYS A 211 -5.51 2.51 -17.75
N ASN A 212 -6.16 2.74 -16.62
CA ASN A 212 -6.19 4.03 -15.95
C ASN A 212 -5.42 4.06 -14.62
N HIS A 213 -4.85 2.93 -14.17
CA HIS A 213 -4.19 2.82 -12.87
C HIS A 213 -2.68 3.00 -12.96
N TYR A 214 -2.10 2.91 -14.14
CA TYR A 214 -0.68 3.06 -14.38
C TYR A 214 -0.39 4.32 -15.20
N ARG A 215 0.59 5.13 -14.77
CA ARG A 215 1.01 6.37 -15.42
C ARG A 215 2.49 6.32 -15.83
N PRO A 216 2.78 6.03 -17.09
CA PRO A 216 4.16 5.99 -17.57
C PRO A 216 4.92 7.28 -17.34
N GLU A 217 4.22 8.44 -17.38
CA GLU A 217 4.82 9.76 -17.16
C GLU A 217 5.40 9.88 -15.75
N PHE A 218 4.66 9.42 -14.73
CA PHE A 218 5.15 9.39 -13.34
C PHE A 218 6.43 8.57 -13.22
N TRP A 219 6.46 7.37 -13.81
CA TRP A 219 7.59 6.46 -13.71
C TRP A 219 8.82 6.92 -14.47
N LYS A 220 8.65 7.70 -15.56
CA LYS A 220 9.78 8.38 -16.24
C LYS A 220 10.42 9.43 -15.33
N ILE A 221 9.63 10.20 -14.60
CA ILE A 221 10.14 11.18 -13.63
C ILE A 221 10.87 10.46 -12.50
N ALA A 222 10.28 9.37 -11.97
CA ALA A 222 10.87 8.55 -10.92
C ALA A 222 12.25 8.00 -11.35
N GLU A 223 12.38 7.49 -12.56
CA GLU A 223 13.64 7.03 -13.15
C GLU A 223 14.67 8.16 -13.29
N MET A 224 14.25 9.32 -13.79
CA MET A 224 15.14 10.50 -13.95
C MET A 224 15.64 11.03 -12.60
N MET A 225 14.86 10.88 -11.53
CA MET A 225 15.19 11.36 -10.19
C MET A 225 15.89 10.30 -9.32
N ASP A 226 16.10 9.08 -9.84
CA ASP A 226 16.80 7.97 -9.19
C ASP A 226 16.20 7.62 -7.80
N VAL A 227 14.87 7.62 -7.70
CA VAL A 227 14.18 7.15 -6.49
C VAL A 227 14.19 5.63 -6.42
N GLU A 228 14.30 5.08 -5.22
CA GLU A 228 14.20 3.64 -5.02
C GLU A 228 12.83 3.10 -5.41
N VAL A 229 12.79 2.09 -6.28
CA VAL A 229 11.57 1.48 -6.80
C VAL A 229 11.57 -0.01 -6.50
N ILE A 230 10.45 -0.51 -6.00
CA ILE A 230 10.18 -1.93 -5.78
C ILE A 230 8.98 -2.37 -6.62
N ASN A 231 8.94 -3.65 -7.00
CA ASN A 231 7.77 -4.20 -7.69
C ASN A 231 6.78 -4.77 -6.68
N GLY A 232 5.48 -4.50 -6.87
CA GLY A 232 4.41 -5.07 -6.06
C GLY A 232 3.35 -5.74 -6.89
N LEU A 233 2.77 -6.81 -6.37
CA LEU A 233 1.76 -7.61 -7.05
C LEU A 233 0.36 -7.02 -6.91
N ASP A 234 0.03 -6.47 -5.72
CA ASP A 234 -1.33 -6.09 -5.32
C ASP A 234 -2.30 -7.26 -5.58
N ALA A 235 -1.87 -8.44 -5.10
CA ALA A 235 -2.52 -9.70 -5.40
C ALA A 235 -3.76 -9.88 -4.53
N HIS A 236 -4.93 -9.91 -5.18
CA HIS A 236 -6.22 -10.20 -4.57
C HIS A 236 -6.70 -11.63 -4.88
N TRP A 237 -6.13 -12.26 -5.89
CA TRP A 237 -6.34 -13.66 -6.27
C TRP A 237 -5.01 -14.39 -6.31
N ILE A 238 -5.03 -15.68 -6.01
CA ILE A 238 -3.83 -16.53 -6.12
C ILE A 238 -3.23 -16.45 -7.53
N ALA A 239 -4.08 -16.36 -8.55
CA ALA A 239 -3.63 -16.19 -9.94
C ALA A 239 -2.86 -14.88 -10.20
N ASP A 240 -3.07 -13.84 -9.41
CA ASP A 240 -2.34 -12.57 -9.56
C ASP A 240 -0.86 -12.73 -9.17
N MET A 241 -0.55 -13.69 -8.31
CA MET A 241 0.84 -13.97 -7.91
C MET A 241 1.72 -14.45 -9.08
N GLU A 242 1.11 -14.96 -10.16
CA GLU A 242 1.83 -15.36 -11.38
C GLU A 242 2.43 -14.17 -12.15
N LEU A 243 2.09 -12.92 -11.77
CA LEU A 243 2.77 -11.73 -12.29
C LEU A 243 4.26 -11.69 -11.94
N LEU A 244 4.66 -12.40 -10.90
CA LEU A 244 6.06 -12.54 -10.50
C LEU A 244 6.94 -13.16 -11.59
N THR A 245 6.38 -14.00 -12.44
CA THR A 245 7.11 -14.80 -13.44
C THR A 245 7.00 -14.25 -14.85
N LYS A 246 6.32 -13.12 -15.04
CA LYS A 246 6.09 -12.47 -16.36
C LYS A 246 6.95 -11.24 -16.54
#